data_b99b99b42001374451d320f237aeb794
#
_entry.id   b99b99b42001374451d320f237aeb794
#
_cell.length_a   1.000
_cell.length_b   1.000
_cell.length_c   1.000
_cell.angle_alpha   90.00
_cell.angle_beta   90.00
_cell.angle_gamma   90.00
#
_symmetry.space_group_name_H-M   'P 1'
#
loop_
_entity.id
_entity.type
_entity.pdbx_description
1 polymer ?
#
loop_
_entity_poly.entity_id
_entity_poly.type
_entity_poly.pdbx_seq_one_letter_code
_entity_poly.pdbx_strand_id
1 'polypeptide(L)'
;MHNRLGIPSIAANYISLYVNEEYWGFYVLMDSPKPSWAELEYGDKDTTHIYKCKSGGINLQYSNSATQCENENEDVTDHSDWTSFLSTLDRTNSIREAESFFDVDQFLYEMAYEYLSGSWDHFLNTGHNFAMYKMPQSYGGKWTMIEYDFDADFGQDVCAIEFAGSIKSDKDYPSWSFDDWSTKKNHVLDTFIKKDRTRFNQIMKRFVEEAFNPDLLFPRIDELKDFIRSYVKKDKTPGANGKKPGMLNERANNDYTMAQWEANSEFTNIGVSSSSSGYGLKFWILLRYRKVCTDFKLNCNPEYMDLNYYYDIDRAVEGHINTQFNLFNFGQQQPDNSPKTTQSQPPKPKTTRTTSRRTTTTTRRPVPTTSNECVVASLGYACCSPGNTVVYYQDENGDWGVENDDWCGITRAEAPACWSDKLGYPCCSGCTENVYEDNDGKWGVENGDWCGIPINC
;
A
#
# COMPACT_ATOMS: atom_id res chain seq x y z
N MET A 1 -8.12 -4.10 -7.72
CA MET A 1 -8.78 -3.58 -8.94
C MET A 1 -9.29 -4.72 -9.81
N HIS A 2 -8.50 -5.72 -10.14
CA HIS A 2 -8.89 -6.88 -10.96
C HIS A 2 -10.18 -7.56 -10.49
N ASN A 3 -10.28 -7.92 -9.20
CA ASN A 3 -11.48 -8.55 -8.65
C ASN A 3 -12.77 -7.73 -8.84
N ARG A 4 -12.68 -6.39 -8.81
CA ARG A 4 -13.85 -5.51 -9.06
C ARG A 4 -14.30 -5.55 -10.52
N LEU A 5 -13.37 -5.74 -11.43
CA LEU A 5 -13.64 -5.83 -12.86
C LEU A 5 -14.01 -7.26 -13.30
N GLY A 6 -13.86 -8.25 -12.39
CA GLY A 6 -14.09 -9.66 -12.67
C GLY A 6 -13.09 -10.25 -13.65
N ILE A 7 -11.85 -9.73 -13.66
CA ILE A 7 -10.77 -10.23 -14.50
C ILE A 7 -9.81 -11.11 -13.69
N PRO A 8 -9.29 -12.19 -14.29
CA PRO A 8 -8.34 -13.09 -13.62
C PRO A 8 -7.09 -12.36 -13.13
N SER A 9 -6.64 -12.70 -11.94
CA SER A 9 -5.38 -12.21 -11.38
C SER A 9 -4.92 -13.11 -10.23
N ILE A 10 -3.72 -12.88 -9.73
CA ILE A 10 -3.27 -13.48 -8.48
C ILE A 10 -3.97 -12.82 -7.29
N ALA A 11 -4.18 -13.60 -6.22
CA ALA A 11 -4.68 -13.09 -4.95
C ALA A 11 -3.53 -12.74 -4.01
N ALA A 12 -3.79 -11.79 -3.09
CA ALA A 12 -2.84 -11.38 -2.07
C ALA A 12 -3.53 -11.19 -0.71
N ASN A 13 -2.79 -11.48 0.36
CA ASN A 13 -3.24 -11.24 1.73
C ASN A 13 -2.06 -10.87 2.63
N TYR A 14 -2.35 -10.31 3.79
CA TYR A 14 -1.34 -9.96 4.78
C TYR A 14 -1.11 -11.10 5.76
N ILE A 15 0.14 -11.35 6.15
CA ILE A 15 0.50 -12.34 7.15
C ILE A 15 1.60 -11.83 8.10
N SER A 16 1.52 -12.27 9.36
CA SER A 16 2.68 -12.26 10.26
C SER A 16 3.38 -13.62 10.15
N LEU A 17 4.57 -13.63 9.59
CA LEU A 17 5.31 -14.87 9.35
C LEU A 17 6.14 -15.28 10.57
N TYR A 18 5.98 -16.53 10.97
CA TYR A 18 6.81 -17.18 11.99
C TYR A 18 7.44 -18.44 11.39
N VAL A 19 8.73 -18.62 11.61
CA VAL A 19 9.46 -19.84 11.22
C VAL A 19 10.12 -20.43 12.46
N ASN A 20 9.79 -21.67 12.82
CA ASN A 20 10.24 -22.33 14.06
C ASN A 20 10.01 -21.45 15.32
N GLU A 21 8.80 -20.86 15.42
CA GLU A 21 8.40 -19.96 16.51
C GLU A 21 9.12 -18.59 16.53
N GLU A 22 10.06 -18.36 15.63
CA GLU A 22 10.74 -17.07 15.48
C GLU A 22 9.97 -16.14 14.55
N TYR A 23 9.72 -14.91 14.99
CA TYR A 23 9.03 -13.89 14.18
C TYR A 23 9.94 -13.39 13.05
N TRP A 24 9.47 -13.53 11.82
CA TRP A 24 10.21 -13.12 10.63
C TRP A 24 9.81 -11.75 10.11
N GLY A 25 8.58 -11.31 10.36
CA GLY A 25 8.08 -10.01 9.94
C GLY A 25 6.62 -10.06 9.50
N PHE A 26 6.14 -8.92 9.08
CA PHE A 26 4.83 -8.72 8.46
C PHE A 26 4.98 -8.65 6.94
N TYR A 27 4.30 -9.52 6.21
CA TYR A 27 4.49 -9.70 4.77
C TYR A 27 3.16 -9.65 4.03
N VAL A 28 3.25 -9.39 2.72
CA VAL A 28 2.21 -9.68 1.74
C VAL A 28 2.45 -11.09 1.21
N LEU A 29 1.52 -12.01 1.48
CA LEU A 29 1.50 -13.34 0.87
C LEU A 29 0.72 -13.26 -0.42
N MET A 30 1.35 -13.58 -1.53
CA MET A 30 0.73 -13.58 -2.86
C MET A 30 0.70 -14.98 -3.46
N ASP A 31 -0.30 -15.23 -4.29
CA ASP A 31 -0.28 -16.38 -5.18
C ASP A 31 0.86 -16.26 -6.20
N SER A 32 1.26 -17.38 -6.72
CA SER A 32 2.20 -17.43 -7.84
C SER A 32 1.54 -18.17 -8.99
N PRO A 33 1.61 -17.67 -10.23
CA PRO A 33 1.13 -18.41 -11.40
C PRO A 33 1.93 -19.72 -11.59
N LYS A 34 1.46 -20.80 -10.99
CA LYS A 34 2.03 -22.14 -10.99
C LYS A 34 0.95 -23.19 -11.28
N PRO A 35 1.30 -24.45 -11.55
CA PRO A 35 0.29 -25.50 -11.75
C PRO A 35 -0.74 -25.60 -10.62
N SER A 36 -0.34 -25.41 -9.35
CA SER A 36 -1.27 -25.39 -8.21
C SER A 36 -2.25 -24.23 -8.24
N TRP A 37 -1.85 -23.07 -8.76
CA TRP A 37 -2.74 -21.94 -8.96
C TRP A 37 -3.77 -22.24 -10.08
N ALA A 38 -3.32 -22.82 -11.20
CA ALA A 38 -4.22 -23.21 -12.28
C ALA A 38 -5.22 -24.32 -11.85
N GLU A 39 -4.78 -25.24 -10.98
CA GLU A 39 -5.69 -26.24 -10.38
C GLU A 39 -6.77 -25.55 -9.53
N LEU A 40 -6.37 -24.58 -8.70
CA LEU A 40 -7.29 -23.87 -7.82
C LEU A 40 -8.31 -23.02 -8.60
N GLU A 41 -7.83 -22.24 -9.57
CA GLU A 41 -8.66 -21.25 -10.28
C GLU A 41 -9.47 -21.86 -11.43
N TYR A 42 -8.92 -22.88 -12.11
CA TYR A 42 -9.49 -23.43 -13.35
C TYR A 42 -9.78 -24.94 -13.27
N GLY A 43 -9.42 -25.61 -12.18
CA GLY A 43 -9.48 -27.06 -12.08
C GLY A 43 -8.49 -27.77 -13.02
N ASP A 44 -7.48 -27.05 -13.53
CA ASP A 44 -6.49 -27.54 -14.49
C ASP A 44 -5.28 -28.12 -13.74
N LYS A 45 -5.47 -29.36 -13.27
CA LYS A 45 -4.46 -30.06 -12.49
C LYS A 45 -3.27 -30.44 -13.36
N ASP A 46 -2.07 -30.24 -12.81
CA ASP A 46 -0.79 -30.62 -13.45
C ASP A 46 -0.63 -30.02 -14.87
N THR A 47 -1.16 -28.80 -15.08
CA THR A 47 -1.08 -28.13 -16.38
C THR A 47 0.36 -28.01 -16.88
N THR A 48 0.51 -28.17 -18.20
CA THR A 48 1.81 -28.04 -18.90
C THR A 48 1.95 -26.70 -19.63
N HIS A 49 1.06 -25.75 -19.37
CA HIS A 49 0.89 -24.58 -20.21
C HIS A 49 1.00 -23.25 -19.45
N ILE A 50 1.84 -23.18 -18.40
CA ILE A 50 2.18 -21.93 -17.73
C ILE A 50 3.64 -21.59 -18.04
N TYR A 51 3.85 -20.44 -18.68
CA TYR A 51 5.17 -19.88 -18.99
C TYR A 51 5.39 -18.59 -18.27
N LYS A 52 6.34 -18.56 -17.35
CA LYS A 52 6.68 -17.40 -16.56
C LYS A 52 7.82 -16.61 -17.19
N CYS A 53 7.58 -15.34 -17.41
CA CYS A 53 8.48 -14.41 -18.08
C CYS A 53 9.18 -13.54 -17.02
N LYS A 54 10.32 -14.02 -16.50
CA LYS A 54 11.05 -13.46 -15.35
C LYS A 54 12.19 -12.51 -15.77
N SER A 55 12.61 -12.58 -17.02
CA SER A 55 13.73 -11.78 -17.53
C SER A 55 13.21 -10.50 -18.19
N GLY A 56 13.89 -9.38 -18.01
CA GLY A 56 13.54 -8.15 -18.73
C GLY A 56 13.72 -8.26 -20.25
N GLY A 57 12.98 -7.44 -20.99
CA GLY A 57 13.08 -7.36 -22.45
C GLY A 57 12.16 -8.30 -23.22
N ILE A 58 11.26 -9.03 -22.56
CA ILE A 58 10.32 -9.93 -23.20
C ILE A 58 9.21 -9.12 -23.91
N ASN A 59 8.87 -9.52 -25.12
CA ASN A 59 7.95 -8.75 -25.99
C ASN A 59 6.87 -9.59 -26.69
N LEU A 60 6.73 -10.85 -26.30
CA LEU A 60 5.83 -11.85 -26.89
C LEU A 60 6.08 -12.14 -28.39
N GLN A 61 7.27 -11.83 -28.91
CA GLN A 61 7.69 -12.27 -30.22
C GLN A 61 8.42 -13.61 -30.13
N TYR A 62 8.23 -14.48 -31.15
CA TYR A 62 8.88 -15.80 -31.17
C TYR A 62 10.40 -15.72 -31.00
N SER A 63 11.05 -14.81 -31.70
CA SER A 63 12.51 -14.63 -31.67
C SER A 63 13.09 -14.27 -30.32
N ASN A 64 12.26 -13.74 -29.42
CA ASN A 64 12.67 -13.30 -28.09
C ASN A 64 12.06 -14.20 -26.99
N SER A 65 10.75 -14.40 -27.00
CA SER A 65 10.02 -14.98 -25.86
C SER A 65 10.06 -16.51 -25.85
N ALA A 66 10.36 -17.16 -26.99
CA ALA A 66 10.35 -18.64 -27.07
C ALA A 66 11.33 -19.31 -26.11
N THR A 67 12.44 -18.64 -25.76
CA THR A 67 13.49 -19.18 -24.89
C THR A 67 13.67 -18.43 -23.58
N GLN A 68 13.01 -17.27 -23.41
CA GLN A 68 13.18 -16.44 -22.23
C GLN A 68 12.04 -16.60 -21.21
N CYS A 69 10.89 -17.14 -21.63
CA CYS A 69 9.83 -17.55 -20.71
C CYS A 69 10.00 -19.03 -20.37
N GLU A 70 10.02 -19.35 -19.11
CA GLU A 70 10.25 -20.71 -18.60
C GLU A 70 8.92 -21.37 -18.24
N ASN A 71 8.77 -22.65 -18.58
CA ASN A 71 7.61 -23.42 -18.13
C ASN A 71 7.68 -23.67 -16.63
N GLU A 72 6.61 -23.39 -15.90
CA GLU A 72 6.55 -23.59 -14.44
C GLU A 72 6.36 -25.07 -14.03
N ASN A 73 6.10 -25.96 -14.99
CA ASN A 73 6.15 -27.40 -14.81
C ASN A 73 7.48 -27.93 -15.39
N GLU A 74 8.42 -28.28 -14.52
CA GLU A 74 9.80 -28.68 -14.88
C GLU A 74 9.86 -30.01 -15.67
N ASP A 75 8.78 -30.82 -15.64
CA ASP A 75 8.71 -32.08 -16.36
C ASP A 75 8.37 -31.89 -17.85
N VAL A 76 8.01 -30.65 -18.26
CA VAL A 76 7.66 -30.34 -19.65
C VAL A 76 8.91 -30.22 -20.50
N THR A 77 9.01 -31.06 -21.52
CA THR A 77 10.08 -31.05 -22.51
C THR A 77 9.60 -30.61 -23.91
N ASP A 78 8.30 -30.71 -24.17
CA ASP A 78 7.68 -30.25 -25.41
C ASP A 78 7.08 -28.86 -25.24
N HIS A 79 7.69 -27.86 -25.87
CA HIS A 79 7.25 -26.47 -25.87
C HIS A 79 6.57 -26.08 -27.20
N SER A 80 6.12 -27.05 -27.99
CA SER A 80 5.55 -26.80 -29.33
C SER A 80 4.30 -25.92 -29.29
N ASP A 81 3.44 -26.07 -28.28
CA ASP A 81 2.26 -25.24 -28.08
C ASP A 81 2.63 -23.76 -27.84
N TRP A 82 3.63 -23.51 -26.97
CA TRP A 82 4.13 -22.19 -26.68
C TRP A 82 4.74 -21.51 -27.91
N THR A 83 5.62 -22.22 -28.58
CA THR A 83 6.29 -21.69 -29.79
C THR A 83 5.32 -21.52 -30.96
N SER A 84 4.29 -22.37 -31.05
CA SER A 84 3.21 -22.22 -32.03
C SER A 84 2.33 -20.99 -31.73
N PHE A 85 2.02 -20.75 -30.47
CA PHE A 85 1.32 -19.54 -30.03
C PHE A 85 2.09 -18.28 -30.44
N LEU A 86 3.37 -18.17 -30.07
CA LEU A 86 4.20 -17.01 -30.42
C LEU A 86 4.31 -16.82 -31.94
N SER A 87 4.54 -17.90 -32.70
CA SER A 87 4.62 -17.84 -34.15
C SER A 87 3.31 -17.41 -34.82
N THR A 88 2.17 -17.75 -34.18
CA THR A 88 0.85 -17.31 -34.66
C THR A 88 0.63 -15.85 -34.31
N LEU A 89 1.01 -15.43 -33.12
CA LEU A 89 0.92 -14.05 -32.66
C LEU A 89 1.76 -13.09 -33.50
N ASP A 90 2.98 -13.48 -33.88
CA ASP A 90 3.86 -12.71 -34.81
C ASP A 90 3.23 -12.43 -36.17
N ARG A 91 2.37 -13.32 -36.65
CA ARG A 91 1.69 -13.19 -37.94
C ARG A 91 0.33 -12.50 -37.85
N THR A 92 -0.19 -12.34 -36.64
CA THR A 92 -1.50 -11.74 -36.38
C THR A 92 -1.46 -10.24 -36.61
N ASN A 93 -2.43 -9.70 -37.33
CA ASN A 93 -2.50 -8.29 -37.71
C ASN A 93 -3.74 -7.57 -37.21
N SER A 94 -4.63 -8.26 -36.51
CA SER A 94 -5.87 -7.69 -35.97
C SER A 94 -6.30 -8.40 -34.68
N ILE A 95 -7.04 -7.69 -33.82
CA ILE A 95 -7.70 -8.25 -32.65
C ILE A 95 -8.58 -9.46 -33.01
N ARG A 96 -9.35 -9.34 -34.11
CA ARG A 96 -10.27 -10.40 -34.56
C ARG A 96 -9.55 -11.73 -34.86
N GLU A 97 -8.37 -11.66 -35.43
CA GLU A 97 -7.56 -12.88 -35.67
C GLU A 97 -7.06 -13.47 -34.36
N ALA A 98 -6.59 -12.62 -33.42
CA ALA A 98 -6.04 -13.05 -32.15
C ALA A 98 -7.09 -13.71 -31.24
N GLU A 99 -8.32 -13.26 -31.26
CA GLU A 99 -9.40 -13.71 -30.35
C GLU A 99 -9.70 -15.21 -30.42
N SER A 100 -9.26 -15.90 -31.46
CA SER A 100 -9.44 -17.35 -31.57
C SER A 100 -8.47 -18.16 -30.69
N PHE A 101 -7.34 -17.59 -30.27
CA PHE A 101 -6.30 -18.29 -29.52
C PHE A 101 -5.70 -17.47 -28.37
N PHE A 102 -6.01 -16.18 -28.27
CA PHE A 102 -5.50 -15.27 -27.25
C PHE A 102 -6.65 -14.50 -26.59
N ASP A 103 -6.61 -14.34 -25.27
CA ASP A 103 -7.52 -13.52 -24.52
C ASP A 103 -7.09 -12.06 -24.61
N VAL A 104 -7.51 -11.41 -25.68
CA VAL A 104 -7.12 -10.03 -25.98
C VAL A 104 -7.69 -9.06 -24.94
N ASP A 105 -8.88 -9.31 -24.39
CA ASP A 105 -9.46 -8.43 -23.38
C ASP A 105 -8.65 -8.45 -22.09
N GLN A 106 -8.27 -9.62 -21.60
CA GLN A 106 -7.39 -9.73 -20.44
C GLN A 106 -6.08 -8.96 -20.69
N PHE A 107 -5.44 -9.15 -21.83
CA PHE A 107 -4.23 -8.41 -22.19
C PHE A 107 -4.44 -6.89 -22.17
N LEU A 108 -5.54 -6.40 -22.73
CA LEU A 108 -5.84 -4.96 -22.75
C LEU A 108 -6.15 -4.41 -21.34
N TYR A 109 -6.75 -5.22 -20.46
CA TYR A 109 -6.95 -4.85 -19.06
C TYR A 109 -5.62 -4.75 -18.32
N GLU A 110 -4.68 -5.67 -18.52
CA GLU A 110 -3.34 -5.58 -17.92
C GLU A 110 -2.59 -4.33 -18.40
N MET A 111 -2.62 -4.05 -19.71
CA MET A 111 -1.99 -2.82 -20.25
C MET A 111 -2.64 -1.52 -19.70
N ALA A 112 -3.93 -1.53 -19.45
CA ALA A 112 -4.61 -0.42 -18.80
C ALA A 112 -4.21 -0.32 -17.33
N TYR A 113 -4.08 -1.45 -16.64
CA TYR A 113 -3.62 -1.51 -15.25
C TYR A 113 -2.21 -0.93 -15.11
N GLU A 114 -1.23 -1.43 -15.90
CA GLU A 114 0.15 -0.96 -15.88
C GLU A 114 0.24 0.57 -16.06
N TYR A 115 -0.53 1.11 -16.99
CA TYR A 115 -0.56 2.55 -17.22
C TYR A 115 -1.16 3.32 -16.04
N LEU A 116 -2.27 2.84 -15.47
CA LEU A 116 -2.98 3.52 -14.39
C LEU A 116 -2.20 3.45 -13.07
N SER A 117 -1.68 2.27 -12.72
CA SER A 117 -0.88 2.08 -11.52
C SER A 117 0.54 2.65 -11.66
N GLY A 118 1.02 2.83 -12.89
CA GLY A 118 2.38 3.25 -13.13
C GLY A 118 3.40 2.13 -12.92
N SER A 119 3.00 0.90 -13.21
CA SER A 119 3.88 -0.26 -13.21
C SER A 119 4.98 -0.09 -14.26
N TRP A 120 6.16 0.32 -13.82
CA TRP A 120 7.26 0.57 -14.75
C TRP A 120 8.08 -0.69 -15.08
N ASP A 121 8.00 -1.75 -14.29
CA ASP A 121 8.77 -2.98 -14.47
C ASP A 121 7.93 -4.18 -14.98
N HIS A 122 6.79 -3.91 -15.60
CA HIS A 122 5.94 -4.90 -16.26
C HIS A 122 6.09 -4.88 -17.79
N PHE A 123 5.11 -5.40 -18.52
CA PHE A 123 5.20 -5.65 -19.98
C PHE A 123 5.40 -4.38 -20.81
N LEU A 124 4.71 -3.27 -20.49
CA LEU A 124 4.76 -2.02 -21.28
C LEU A 124 6.16 -1.42 -21.37
N ASN A 125 6.99 -1.60 -20.34
CA ASN A 125 8.28 -0.94 -20.25
C ASN A 125 9.45 -1.92 -20.21
N THR A 126 9.52 -2.79 -19.21
CA THR A 126 10.65 -3.72 -19.07
C THR A 126 10.42 -5.06 -19.75
N GLY A 127 9.17 -5.43 -20.05
CA GLY A 127 8.85 -6.78 -20.54
C GLY A 127 9.17 -7.85 -19.50
N HIS A 128 8.62 -7.69 -18.29
CA HIS A 128 8.94 -8.46 -17.08
C HIS A 128 7.69 -8.74 -16.27
N ASN A 129 7.76 -9.56 -15.22
CA ASN A 129 6.74 -9.77 -14.19
C ASN A 129 5.36 -10.24 -14.68
N PHE A 130 5.32 -11.10 -15.68
CA PHE A 130 4.08 -11.73 -16.14
C PHE A 130 4.26 -13.22 -16.45
N ALA A 131 3.15 -13.93 -16.44
CA ALA A 131 3.04 -15.31 -16.93
C ALA A 131 2.01 -15.40 -18.06
N MET A 132 2.27 -16.28 -18.99
CA MET A 132 1.32 -16.69 -20.03
C MET A 132 0.77 -18.06 -19.69
N TYR A 133 -0.54 -18.18 -19.61
CA TYR A 133 -1.24 -19.40 -19.30
C TYR A 133 -2.24 -19.76 -20.39
N LYS A 134 -2.22 -21.01 -20.87
CA LYS A 134 -3.23 -21.51 -21.79
C LYS A 134 -4.36 -22.15 -21.00
N MET A 135 -5.48 -21.48 -20.94
CA MET A 135 -6.67 -21.97 -20.24
C MET A 135 -7.18 -23.29 -20.83
N PRO A 136 -7.80 -24.16 -20.03
CA PRO A 136 -8.44 -25.39 -20.53
C PRO A 136 -9.61 -25.08 -21.45
N GLN A 137 -10.01 -26.06 -22.29
CA GLN A 137 -11.09 -25.89 -23.28
C GLN A 137 -12.43 -25.47 -22.65
N SER A 138 -12.70 -25.88 -21.42
CA SER A 138 -13.88 -25.44 -20.64
C SER A 138 -13.93 -23.93 -20.41
N TYR A 139 -12.78 -23.27 -20.47
CA TYR A 139 -12.60 -21.80 -20.35
C TYR A 139 -12.17 -21.17 -21.68
N GLY A 140 -12.40 -21.87 -22.81
CA GLY A 140 -12.16 -21.35 -24.16
C GLY A 140 -10.82 -21.74 -24.81
N GLY A 141 -9.89 -22.36 -24.07
CA GLY A 141 -8.64 -22.90 -24.63
C GLY A 141 -7.65 -21.83 -25.13
N LYS A 142 -7.82 -20.58 -24.72
CA LYS A 142 -7.00 -19.43 -25.16
C LYS A 142 -5.81 -19.22 -24.22
N TRP A 143 -4.77 -18.61 -24.75
CA TRP A 143 -3.69 -18.06 -23.94
C TRP A 143 -4.14 -16.77 -23.27
N THR A 144 -3.81 -16.60 -21.99
CA THR A 144 -4.11 -15.41 -21.21
C THR A 144 -2.85 -14.92 -20.49
N MET A 145 -2.78 -13.62 -20.21
CA MET A 145 -1.70 -13.00 -19.45
C MET A 145 -2.12 -12.83 -18.00
N ILE A 146 -1.22 -13.14 -17.07
CA ILE A 146 -1.39 -12.92 -15.63
C ILE A 146 -0.15 -12.18 -15.13
N GLU A 147 -0.33 -10.99 -14.62
CA GLU A 147 0.74 -10.20 -14.01
C GLU A 147 0.95 -10.56 -12.54
N TYR A 148 2.16 -10.34 -12.05
CA TYR A 148 2.56 -10.54 -10.66
C TYR A 148 3.68 -9.56 -10.30
N ASP A 149 4.01 -9.42 -8.99
CA ASP A 149 5.09 -8.56 -8.49
C ASP A 149 4.79 -7.07 -8.61
N PHE A 150 3.75 -6.62 -7.91
CA PHE A 150 3.21 -5.26 -7.96
C PHE A 150 3.86 -4.29 -6.96
N ASP A 151 5.08 -4.54 -6.52
CA ASP A 151 5.78 -3.71 -5.52
C ASP A 151 6.31 -2.38 -6.10
N ALA A 152 6.50 -2.30 -7.40
CA ALA A 152 6.98 -1.13 -8.13
C ALA A 152 5.85 -0.29 -8.76
N ASP A 153 4.67 -0.30 -8.14
CA ASP A 153 3.48 0.40 -8.60
C ASP A 153 3.29 1.77 -7.92
N PHE A 154 2.32 2.54 -8.40
CA PHE A 154 1.88 3.83 -7.84
C PHE A 154 3.00 4.85 -7.63
N GLY A 155 4.01 4.79 -8.49
CA GLY A 155 5.13 5.74 -8.48
C GLY A 155 6.25 5.38 -7.52
N GLN A 156 6.27 4.16 -6.98
CA GLN A 156 7.42 3.64 -6.25
C GLN A 156 8.59 3.48 -7.21
N ASP A 157 9.71 4.15 -6.91
CA ASP A 157 10.96 4.13 -7.68
C ASP A 157 10.78 4.37 -9.20
N VAL A 158 9.76 5.15 -9.56
CA VAL A 158 9.32 5.34 -10.95
C VAL A 158 10.40 5.89 -11.88
N CYS A 159 11.44 6.53 -11.36
CA CYS A 159 12.57 6.99 -12.19
C CYS A 159 13.30 5.81 -12.87
N ALA A 160 13.14 4.59 -12.38
CA ALA A 160 13.71 3.39 -12.98
C ALA A 160 13.10 3.07 -14.38
N ILE A 161 12.00 3.68 -14.76
CA ILE A 161 11.46 3.62 -16.14
C ILE A 161 12.49 4.08 -17.17
N GLU A 162 13.47 4.89 -16.78
CA GLU A 162 14.58 5.29 -17.67
C GLU A 162 15.46 4.10 -18.05
N PHE A 163 15.61 3.12 -17.16
CA PHE A 163 16.30 1.87 -17.47
C PHE A 163 15.57 1.07 -18.55
N ALA A 164 14.26 1.15 -18.61
CA ALA A 164 13.45 0.57 -19.68
C ALA A 164 13.59 1.30 -21.02
N GLY A 165 14.35 2.39 -21.09
CA GLY A 165 14.63 3.15 -22.30
C GLY A 165 13.71 4.34 -22.52
N SER A 166 13.04 4.84 -21.52
CA SER A 166 12.30 6.10 -21.61
C SER A 166 13.28 7.26 -21.83
N ILE A 167 12.97 8.09 -22.84
CA ILE A 167 13.78 9.26 -23.22
C ILE A 167 13.08 10.58 -22.91
N LYS A 168 11.91 10.57 -22.28
CA LYS A 168 11.16 11.78 -21.97
C LYS A 168 11.90 12.60 -20.93
N SER A 169 12.15 13.88 -21.23
CA SER A 169 12.86 14.80 -20.35
C SER A 169 12.00 15.33 -19.21
N ASP A 170 10.68 15.41 -19.43
CA ASP A 170 9.71 15.76 -18.41
C ASP A 170 9.58 14.61 -17.41
N LYS A 171 9.78 14.88 -16.13
CA LYS A 171 9.76 13.92 -15.04
C LYS A 171 8.49 13.99 -14.19
N ASP A 172 7.45 14.65 -14.69
CA ASP A 172 6.11 14.59 -14.10
C ASP A 172 5.41 13.28 -14.54
N TYR A 173 5.89 12.15 -14.01
CA TYR A 173 5.48 10.80 -14.40
C TYR A 173 3.96 10.56 -14.35
N PRO A 174 3.20 11.05 -13.35
CA PRO A 174 1.75 10.88 -13.34
C PRO A 174 1.05 11.57 -14.51
N SER A 175 1.64 12.62 -15.10
CA SER A 175 1.08 13.37 -16.23
C SER A 175 1.41 12.78 -17.61
N TRP A 176 2.21 11.71 -17.68
CA TRP A 176 2.54 11.08 -18.94
C TRP A 176 1.32 10.42 -19.56
N SER A 177 1.16 10.61 -20.89
CA SER A 177 0.13 9.91 -21.66
C SER A 177 0.45 8.41 -21.78
N PHE A 178 -0.51 7.62 -22.23
CA PHE A 178 -0.26 6.19 -22.50
C PHE A 178 0.88 5.98 -23.51
N ASP A 179 1.00 6.84 -24.51
CA ASP A 179 2.08 6.76 -25.51
C ASP A 179 3.44 7.17 -24.92
N ASP A 180 3.47 8.12 -24.00
CA ASP A 180 4.70 8.47 -23.27
C ASP A 180 5.14 7.33 -22.36
N TRP A 181 4.17 6.64 -21.72
CA TRP A 181 4.42 5.52 -20.81
C TRP A 181 4.91 4.29 -21.58
N SER A 182 4.25 3.95 -22.68
CA SER A 182 4.55 2.78 -23.51
C SER A 182 5.53 3.14 -24.63
N THR A 183 6.80 3.33 -24.31
CA THR A 183 7.81 3.81 -25.28
C THR A 183 8.37 2.72 -26.20
N LYS A 184 8.24 1.44 -25.84
CA LYS A 184 8.81 0.34 -26.63
C LYS A 184 8.01 0.05 -27.89
N LYS A 185 8.73 -0.26 -28.97
CA LYS A 185 8.13 -0.84 -30.17
C LYS A 185 7.81 -2.30 -29.89
N ASN A 186 6.55 -2.64 -29.95
CA ASN A 186 6.06 -3.98 -29.66
C ASN A 186 4.94 -4.32 -30.65
N HIS A 187 5.09 -5.44 -31.37
CA HIS A 187 4.11 -5.86 -32.40
C HIS A 187 2.70 -6.05 -31.80
N VAL A 188 2.62 -6.60 -30.59
CA VAL A 188 1.34 -6.86 -29.92
C VAL A 188 0.65 -5.54 -29.54
N LEU A 189 1.39 -4.58 -28.97
CA LEU A 189 0.87 -3.26 -28.62
C LEU A 189 0.48 -2.48 -29.88
N ASP A 190 1.29 -2.53 -30.92
CA ASP A 190 0.97 -1.87 -32.20
C ASP A 190 -0.31 -2.44 -32.81
N THR A 191 -0.47 -3.78 -32.79
CA THR A 191 -1.62 -4.47 -33.37
C THR A 191 -2.90 -4.29 -32.57
N PHE A 192 -2.84 -4.37 -31.24
CA PHE A 192 -4.04 -4.41 -30.39
C PHE A 192 -4.43 -3.06 -29.79
N ILE A 193 -3.49 -2.10 -29.75
CA ILE A 193 -3.78 -0.79 -29.15
C ILE A 193 -3.54 0.35 -30.15
N LYS A 194 -2.33 0.45 -30.74
CA LYS A 194 -1.94 1.66 -31.47
C LYS A 194 -2.63 1.79 -32.84
N LYS A 195 -2.92 0.69 -33.56
CA LYS A 195 -3.63 0.72 -34.85
C LYS A 195 -5.09 1.14 -34.71
N ASP A 196 -5.77 0.63 -33.66
CA ASP A 196 -7.17 0.96 -33.36
C ASP A 196 -7.36 0.94 -31.83
N ARG A 197 -7.58 2.11 -31.24
CA ARG A 197 -7.74 2.28 -29.81
C ARG A 197 -9.18 2.10 -29.31
N THR A 198 -10.12 1.83 -30.19
CA THR A 198 -11.55 1.82 -29.84
C THR A 198 -11.82 0.88 -28.66
N ARG A 199 -11.34 -0.36 -28.73
CA ARG A 199 -11.54 -1.36 -27.68
C ARG A 199 -10.76 -1.01 -26.39
N PHE A 200 -9.51 -0.61 -26.53
CA PHE A 200 -8.69 -0.17 -25.39
C PHE A 200 -9.29 1.04 -24.68
N ASN A 201 -9.83 2.01 -25.41
CA ASN A 201 -10.51 3.16 -24.82
C ASN A 201 -11.78 2.76 -24.05
N GLN A 202 -12.52 1.76 -24.54
CA GLN A 202 -13.69 1.23 -23.80
C GLN A 202 -13.27 0.52 -22.52
N ILE A 203 -12.20 -0.26 -22.55
CA ILE A 203 -11.62 -0.91 -21.38
C ILE A 203 -11.09 0.14 -20.38
N MET A 204 -10.37 1.13 -20.86
CA MET A 204 -9.88 2.24 -20.01
C MET A 204 -11.04 2.97 -19.32
N LYS A 205 -12.09 3.27 -20.07
CA LYS A 205 -13.30 3.89 -19.50
C LYS A 205 -13.88 3.03 -18.38
N ARG A 206 -14.12 1.73 -18.64
CA ARG A 206 -14.66 0.81 -17.65
C ARG A 206 -13.74 0.70 -16.43
N PHE A 207 -12.43 0.64 -16.66
CA PHE A 207 -11.43 0.56 -15.59
C PHE A 207 -11.51 1.78 -14.66
N VAL A 208 -11.59 2.98 -15.23
CA VAL A 208 -11.69 4.23 -14.47
C VAL A 208 -13.05 4.32 -13.75
N GLU A 209 -14.14 3.95 -14.40
CA GLU A 209 -15.48 4.02 -13.78
C GLU A 209 -15.67 2.99 -12.66
N GLU A 210 -15.15 1.78 -12.80
CA GLU A 210 -15.45 0.66 -11.90
C GLU A 210 -14.35 0.31 -10.91
N ALA A 211 -13.10 0.73 -11.13
CA ALA A 211 -11.96 0.30 -10.32
C ALA A 211 -10.93 1.39 -10.00
N PHE A 212 -10.37 2.09 -11.01
CA PHE A 212 -9.37 3.14 -10.79
C PHE A 212 -10.04 4.50 -10.60
N ASN A 213 -10.61 4.71 -9.44
CA ASN A 213 -11.41 5.87 -9.12
C ASN A 213 -11.15 6.28 -7.68
N PRO A 214 -10.85 7.55 -7.39
CA PRO A 214 -10.63 8.04 -6.02
C PRO A 214 -11.79 7.73 -5.07
N ASP A 215 -13.07 7.84 -5.53
CA ASP A 215 -14.24 7.50 -4.72
C ASP A 215 -14.21 6.04 -4.20
N LEU A 216 -13.52 5.15 -4.92
CA LEU A 216 -13.42 3.74 -4.58
C LEU A 216 -12.10 3.39 -3.90
N LEU A 217 -10.99 3.98 -4.39
CA LEU A 217 -9.66 3.61 -3.92
C LEU A 217 -9.28 4.30 -2.61
N PHE A 218 -9.66 5.58 -2.40
CA PHE A 218 -9.28 6.28 -1.17
C PHE A 218 -9.87 5.63 0.08
N PRO A 219 -11.18 5.34 0.16
CA PRO A 219 -11.73 4.62 1.30
C PRO A 219 -11.11 3.22 1.48
N ARG A 220 -10.81 2.52 0.36
CA ARG A 220 -10.18 1.20 0.44
C ARG A 220 -8.74 1.25 0.96
N ILE A 221 -8.00 2.29 0.60
CA ILE A 221 -6.64 2.53 1.14
C ILE A 221 -6.73 2.78 2.65
N ASP A 222 -7.67 3.62 3.09
CA ASP A 222 -7.88 3.91 4.49
C ASP A 222 -8.24 2.64 5.29
N GLU A 223 -9.19 1.85 4.79
CA GLU A 223 -9.57 0.57 5.38
C GLU A 223 -8.37 -0.37 5.54
N LEU A 224 -7.58 -0.56 4.47
CA LEU A 224 -6.41 -1.44 4.52
C LEU A 224 -5.32 -0.89 5.43
N LYS A 225 -5.09 0.42 5.40
CA LYS A 225 -4.14 1.10 6.27
C LYS A 225 -4.49 0.88 7.74
N ASP A 226 -5.75 1.08 8.11
CA ASP A 226 -6.21 0.87 9.47
C ASP A 226 -6.10 -0.60 9.89
N PHE A 227 -6.49 -1.51 9.01
CA PHE A 227 -6.41 -2.95 9.26
C PHE A 227 -4.98 -3.43 9.54
N ILE A 228 -3.97 -2.93 8.81
CA ILE A 228 -2.58 -3.42 8.94
C ILE A 228 -1.71 -2.55 9.85
N ARG A 229 -2.16 -1.36 10.28
CA ARG A 229 -1.35 -0.37 11.02
C ARG A 229 -0.62 -0.96 12.23
N SER A 230 -1.29 -1.77 13.04
CA SER A 230 -0.71 -2.37 14.23
C SER A 230 0.44 -3.33 13.91
N TYR A 231 0.33 -4.08 12.82
CA TYR A 231 1.36 -5.01 12.36
C TYR A 231 2.57 -4.27 11.79
N VAL A 232 2.33 -3.27 10.96
CA VAL A 232 3.39 -2.39 10.43
C VAL A 232 4.10 -1.66 11.57
N LYS A 233 3.36 -1.13 12.55
CA LYS A 233 3.93 -0.48 13.74
C LYS A 233 4.83 -1.44 14.52
N LYS A 234 4.42 -2.69 14.69
CA LYS A 234 5.26 -3.73 15.33
C LYS A 234 6.59 -3.88 14.61
N ASP A 235 6.58 -4.03 13.29
CA ASP A 235 7.80 -4.22 12.49
C ASP A 235 8.72 -2.99 12.51
N LYS A 236 8.15 -1.79 12.60
CA LYS A 236 8.91 -0.54 12.53
C LYS A 236 9.31 0.03 13.89
N THR A 237 8.90 -0.59 15.01
CA THR A 237 9.22 -0.12 16.37
C THR A 237 10.39 -0.90 16.95
N PRO A 238 11.52 -0.24 17.31
CA PRO A 238 12.65 -0.91 17.96
C PRO A 238 12.25 -1.48 19.32
N GLY A 239 12.69 -2.70 19.60
CA GLY A 239 12.56 -3.33 20.92
C GLY A 239 13.57 -2.76 21.93
N ALA A 240 13.58 -3.33 23.14
CA ALA A 240 14.49 -2.93 24.23
C ALA A 240 15.98 -3.04 23.87
N ASN A 241 16.35 -3.85 22.89
CA ASN A 241 17.69 -3.99 22.37
C ASN A 241 18.06 -2.94 21.30
N GLY A 242 17.15 -2.00 21.00
CA GLY A 242 17.33 -0.98 19.96
C GLY A 242 17.18 -1.49 18.52
N LYS A 243 16.84 -2.77 18.31
CA LYS A 243 16.63 -3.36 16.99
C LYS A 243 15.13 -3.53 16.72
N LYS A 244 14.74 -3.31 15.47
CA LYS A 244 13.40 -3.65 15.00
C LYS A 244 13.22 -5.17 14.99
N PRO A 245 12.02 -5.68 15.28
CA PRO A 245 11.76 -7.12 15.31
C PRO A 245 11.73 -7.72 13.90
N GLY A 246 12.00 -9.02 13.83
CA GLY A 246 11.86 -9.83 12.61
C GLY A 246 13.09 -9.81 11.69
N MET A 247 13.29 -10.94 11.02
CA MET A 247 14.38 -11.14 10.05
C MET A 247 14.28 -10.20 8.84
N LEU A 248 13.07 -9.72 8.51
CA LEU A 248 12.85 -8.70 7.50
C LEU A 248 13.74 -7.48 7.74
N ASN A 249 13.77 -6.98 8.96
CA ASN A 249 14.51 -5.77 9.33
C ASN A 249 16.05 -5.97 9.38
N GLU A 250 16.52 -7.19 9.37
CA GLU A 250 17.96 -7.47 9.28
C GLU A 250 18.48 -7.39 7.83
N ARG A 251 17.58 -7.47 6.86
CA ARG A 251 17.92 -7.59 5.43
C ARG A 251 17.36 -6.48 4.57
N ALA A 252 16.42 -5.68 5.08
CA ALA A 252 15.81 -4.59 4.33
C ALA A 252 16.79 -3.43 4.10
N ASN A 253 16.98 -3.06 2.86
CA ASN A 253 17.86 -1.95 2.47
C ASN A 253 17.15 -0.60 2.39
N ASN A 254 15.83 -0.61 2.17
CA ASN A 254 14.97 0.58 2.01
C ASN A 254 13.87 0.51 3.08
N ASP A 255 14.20 0.97 4.28
CA ASP A 255 13.27 0.87 5.40
C ASP A 255 12.63 2.23 5.68
N TYR A 256 11.42 2.38 5.19
CA TYR A 256 10.58 3.52 5.54
C TYR A 256 10.24 3.51 7.03
N THR A 257 10.31 4.68 7.66
CA THR A 257 9.86 4.86 9.05
C THR A 257 8.34 4.73 9.15
N MET A 258 7.81 4.54 10.37
CA MET A 258 6.37 4.51 10.58
C MET A 258 5.71 5.81 10.13
N ALA A 259 6.32 6.98 10.43
CA ALA A 259 5.80 8.27 10.00
C ALA A 259 5.77 8.41 8.47
N GLN A 260 6.81 7.94 7.77
CA GLN A 260 6.82 7.90 6.30
C GLN A 260 5.73 6.98 5.75
N TRP A 261 5.53 5.80 6.35
CA TRP A 261 4.47 4.87 5.93
C TRP A 261 3.07 5.49 6.09
N GLU A 262 2.80 6.15 7.23
CA GLU A 262 1.53 6.85 7.46
C GLU A 262 1.29 7.96 6.42
N ALA A 263 2.29 8.78 6.18
CA ALA A 263 2.18 9.91 5.27
C ALA A 263 2.12 9.49 3.79
N ASN A 264 2.88 8.45 3.40
CA ASN A 264 2.92 7.98 2.02
C ASN A 264 1.66 7.20 1.61
N SER A 265 0.97 6.58 2.55
CA SER A 265 -0.36 6.00 2.30
C SER A 265 -1.40 7.06 1.89
N GLU A 266 -1.11 8.34 2.17
CA GLU A 266 -1.94 9.49 1.81
C GLU A 266 -1.37 10.22 0.58
N PHE A 267 -1.14 11.54 0.69
CA PHE A 267 -0.73 12.39 -0.44
C PHE A 267 0.75 12.79 -0.38
N THR A 268 1.48 12.37 0.64
CA THR A 268 2.85 12.83 0.85
C THR A 268 3.86 11.97 0.11
N ASN A 269 4.62 12.59 -0.77
CA ASN A 269 5.77 11.94 -1.41
C ASN A 269 6.88 11.71 -0.39
N ILE A 270 7.57 10.59 -0.49
CA ILE A 270 8.68 10.26 0.41
C ILE A 270 9.93 9.82 -0.34
N GLY A 271 11.08 9.93 0.30
CA GLY A 271 12.33 9.38 -0.17
C GLY A 271 13.18 8.92 1.01
N VAL A 272 13.79 7.75 0.90
CA VAL A 272 14.66 7.18 1.95
C VAL A 272 16.12 7.27 1.57
N SER A 273 16.43 7.41 0.30
CA SER A 273 17.80 7.51 -0.22
C SER A 273 17.79 8.14 -1.61
N SER A 274 18.99 8.37 -2.16
CA SER A 274 19.13 8.81 -3.56
C SER A 274 18.67 7.77 -4.58
N SER A 275 18.39 6.54 -4.17
CA SER A 275 17.98 5.44 -5.04
C SER A 275 16.53 5.01 -4.83
N SER A 276 15.85 5.47 -3.78
CA SER A 276 14.46 5.06 -3.53
C SER A 276 13.59 6.24 -3.11
N SER A 277 12.47 6.37 -3.78
CA SER A 277 11.42 7.37 -3.50
C SER A 277 10.06 6.87 -3.99
N GLY A 278 8.99 7.31 -3.32
CA GLY A 278 7.62 6.94 -3.69
C GLY A 278 6.69 8.15 -3.68
N TYR A 279 5.82 8.24 -4.66
CA TYR A 279 4.70 9.17 -4.60
C TYR A 279 3.77 8.81 -3.44
N GLY A 280 3.11 9.81 -2.84
CA GLY A 280 1.97 9.53 -1.99
C GLY A 280 0.95 8.68 -2.75
N LEU A 281 0.48 7.59 -2.14
CA LEU A 281 -0.37 6.61 -2.85
C LEU A 281 -1.65 7.27 -3.40
N LYS A 282 -2.36 8.03 -2.58
CA LYS A 282 -3.54 8.79 -3.01
C LYS A 282 -3.16 9.92 -3.98
N PHE A 283 -1.96 10.49 -3.85
CA PHE A 283 -1.49 11.55 -4.75
C PHE A 283 -1.24 11.03 -6.16
N TRP A 284 -0.56 9.88 -6.31
CA TRP A 284 -0.43 9.23 -7.62
C TRP A 284 -1.79 8.96 -8.26
N ILE A 285 -2.70 8.35 -7.51
CA ILE A 285 -4.04 8.01 -8.00
C ILE A 285 -4.78 9.27 -8.47
N LEU A 286 -4.76 10.34 -7.68
CA LEU A 286 -5.42 11.60 -8.04
C LEU A 286 -4.85 12.21 -9.33
N LEU A 287 -3.54 12.29 -9.44
CA LEU A 287 -2.89 12.89 -10.61
C LEU A 287 -3.12 12.04 -11.87
N ARG A 288 -2.96 10.71 -11.75
CA ARG A 288 -3.19 9.79 -12.86
C ARG A 288 -4.66 9.74 -13.28
N TYR A 289 -5.59 9.80 -12.32
CA TYR A 289 -7.02 9.91 -12.60
C TYR A 289 -7.35 11.15 -13.41
N ARG A 290 -6.85 12.32 -13.02
CA ARG A 290 -7.00 13.58 -13.77
C ARG A 290 -6.47 13.47 -15.19
N LYS A 291 -5.29 12.88 -15.33
CA LYS A 291 -4.64 12.68 -16.64
C LYS A 291 -5.46 11.79 -17.55
N VAL A 292 -5.86 10.61 -17.08
CA VAL A 292 -6.61 9.67 -17.90
C VAL A 292 -8.01 10.19 -18.24
N CYS A 293 -8.67 10.85 -17.30
CA CYS A 293 -9.97 11.50 -17.57
C CYS A 293 -9.89 12.51 -18.70
N THR A 294 -8.83 13.30 -18.74
CA THR A 294 -8.58 14.31 -19.78
C THR A 294 -8.24 13.66 -21.12
N ASP A 295 -7.27 12.73 -21.14
CA ASP A 295 -6.79 12.12 -22.37
C ASP A 295 -7.85 11.26 -23.07
N PHE A 296 -8.62 10.51 -22.29
CA PHE A 296 -9.67 9.61 -22.80
C PHE A 296 -11.05 10.28 -22.85
N LYS A 297 -11.15 11.56 -22.47
CA LYS A 297 -12.40 12.36 -22.48
C LYS A 297 -13.53 11.68 -21.70
N LEU A 298 -13.22 11.19 -20.51
CA LEU A 298 -14.16 10.50 -19.64
C LEU A 298 -14.99 11.51 -18.83
N ASN A 299 -16.19 11.09 -18.44
CA ASN A 299 -17.03 11.86 -17.50
C ASN A 299 -16.63 11.50 -16.06
N CYS A 300 -15.63 12.16 -15.55
CA CYS A 300 -15.06 11.89 -14.22
C CYS A 300 -15.68 12.77 -13.13
N ASN A 301 -15.51 12.38 -11.86
CA ASN A 301 -16.02 13.12 -10.73
C ASN A 301 -15.40 14.53 -10.70
N PRO A 302 -16.22 15.61 -10.81
CA PRO A 302 -15.73 16.98 -10.88
C PRO A 302 -14.99 17.44 -9.62
N GLU A 303 -15.26 16.83 -8.48
CA GLU A 303 -14.54 17.12 -7.23
C GLU A 303 -13.05 16.84 -7.37
N TYR A 304 -12.68 15.64 -7.87
CA TYR A 304 -11.28 15.27 -8.06
C TYR A 304 -10.64 15.92 -9.29
N MET A 305 -11.47 16.38 -10.23
CA MET A 305 -10.99 17.15 -11.39
C MET A 305 -10.69 18.61 -11.06
N ASP A 306 -11.18 19.14 -9.94
CA ASP A 306 -10.85 20.48 -9.45
C ASP A 306 -9.37 20.55 -9.03
N LEU A 307 -8.63 21.46 -9.62
CA LEU A 307 -7.22 21.66 -9.28
C LEU A 307 -7.02 22.24 -7.87
N ASN A 308 -8.07 22.80 -7.27
CA ASN A 308 -8.09 23.27 -5.89
C ASN A 308 -8.56 22.20 -4.90
N TYR A 309 -8.75 20.94 -5.34
CA TYR A 309 -9.06 19.85 -4.43
C TYR A 309 -8.04 19.80 -3.30
N TYR A 310 -8.53 19.93 -2.07
CA TYR A 310 -7.68 20.02 -0.89
C TYR A 310 -7.21 18.64 -0.42
N TYR A 311 -5.95 18.54 -0.07
CA TYR A 311 -5.34 17.38 0.60
C TYR A 311 -4.16 17.84 1.46
N ASP A 312 -3.89 17.10 2.51
CA ASP A 312 -2.79 17.39 3.44
C ASP A 312 -1.48 16.77 2.99
N ILE A 313 -0.39 17.50 3.20
CA ILE A 313 0.99 17.04 3.00
C ILE A 313 1.72 17.12 4.34
N ASP A 314 2.20 15.98 4.82
CA ASP A 314 3.05 15.93 6.00
C ASP A 314 4.47 16.43 5.66
N ARG A 315 4.70 17.72 5.92
CA ARG A 315 5.97 18.39 5.65
C ARG A 315 7.13 17.87 6.49
N ALA A 316 6.88 17.17 7.61
CA ALA A 316 7.93 16.65 8.47
C ALA A 316 8.66 15.45 7.86
N VAL A 317 7.98 14.71 6.98
CA VAL A 317 8.51 13.51 6.33
C VAL A 317 8.51 13.58 4.81
N GLU A 318 8.03 14.70 4.24
CA GLU A 318 8.00 14.90 2.80
C GLU A 318 9.39 14.79 2.19
N GLY A 319 9.50 14.01 1.13
CA GLY A 319 10.72 13.81 0.35
C GLY A 319 10.54 14.18 -1.11
N HIS A 320 11.64 14.25 -1.82
CA HIS A 320 11.64 14.48 -3.27
C HIS A 320 11.58 13.16 -4.03
N ILE A 321 10.80 13.14 -5.10
CA ILE A 321 10.82 12.03 -6.05
C ILE A 321 12.14 12.07 -6.82
N ASN A 322 12.82 10.94 -6.86
CA ASN A 322 14.02 10.79 -7.66
C ASN A 322 13.68 10.96 -9.15
N THR A 323 14.45 11.76 -9.84
CA THR A 323 14.27 12.05 -11.27
C THR A 323 15.41 11.50 -12.14
N GLN A 324 16.37 10.84 -11.52
CA GLN A 324 17.49 10.20 -12.20
C GLN A 324 17.67 8.79 -11.63
N PHE A 325 17.69 7.82 -12.52
CA PHE A 325 17.99 6.45 -12.16
C PHE A 325 19.51 6.24 -12.13
N ASN A 326 20.01 5.75 -11.00
CA ASN A 326 21.43 5.43 -10.85
C ASN A 326 21.59 3.94 -10.50
N LEU A 327 21.94 3.14 -11.50
CA LEU A 327 22.12 1.70 -11.36
C LEU A 327 23.17 1.32 -10.29
N PHE A 328 24.21 2.15 -10.09
CA PHE A 328 25.27 1.87 -9.11
C PHE A 328 24.81 2.06 -7.66
N ASN A 329 23.72 2.79 -7.43
CA ASN A 329 23.14 3.00 -6.11
C ASN A 329 21.96 2.06 -5.80
N PHE A 330 21.49 1.35 -6.80
CA PHE A 330 20.39 0.39 -6.62
C PHE A 330 20.89 -0.81 -5.82
N GLY A 331 20.46 -0.91 -4.56
CA GLY A 331 20.88 -1.97 -3.64
C GLY A 331 22.16 -1.73 -2.82
N GLN A 332 22.78 -0.54 -2.90
CA GLN A 332 23.90 -0.18 -2.03
C GLN A 332 23.45 0.76 -0.89
N GLN A 333 23.77 0.38 0.34
CA GLN A 333 23.63 1.28 1.49
C GLN A 333 24.62 2.45 1.32
N GLN A 334 24.13 3.68 1.13
CA GLN A 334 24.92 4.85 1.46
C GLN A 334 24.89 5.08 2.98
N PRO A 335 26.02 5.42 3.62
CA PRO A 335 26.00 5.86 5.00
C PRO A 335 25.09 7.10 5.11
N ASP A 336 24.21 7.07 6.09
CA ASP A 336 23.26 8.13 6.41
C ASP A 336 24.00 9.46 6.62
N ASN A 337 24.05 10.28 5.57
CA ASN A 337 24.53 11.65 5.59
C ASN A 337 23.37 12.65 5.76
N SER A 338 22.23 12.20 6.25
CA SER A 338 21.17 13.11 6.68
C SER A 338 21.77 14.10 7.69
N PRO A 339 21.61 15.42 7.50
CA PRO A 339 22.06 16.36 8.53
C PRO A 339 21.34 15.95 9.81
N LYS A 340 22.11 15.58 10.83
CA LYS A 340 21.60 15.38 12.18
C LYS A 340 20.88 16.66 12.55
N THR A 341 19.59 16.69 12.39
CA THR A 341 18.76 17.76 12.91
C THR A 341 18.94 17.65 14.42
N THR A 342 19.75 18.53 14.95
CA THR A 342 19.88 18.73 16.39
C THR A 342 18.47 19.01 16.83
N GLN A 343 17.86 18.05 17.52
CA GLN A 343 16.60 18.29 18.24
C GLN A 343 16.86 19.50 19.12
N SER A 344 16.31 20.62 18.73
CA SER A 344 16.20 21.77 19.60
C SER A 344 15.25 21.36 20.71
N GLN A 345 15.82 21.01 21.88
CA GLN A 345 15.05 20.88 23.09
C GLN A 345 14.18 22.14 23.25
N PRO A 346 12.92 21.98 23.62
CA PRO A 346 12.08 23.12 23.96
C PRO A 346 12.79 23.96 25.02
N PRO A 347 12.73 25.30 24.95
CA PRO A 347 13.45 26.18 25.84
C PRO A 347 13.01 25.93 27.29
N LYS A 348 13.95 25.51 28.13
CA LYS A 348 13.71 25.40 29.58
C LYS A 348 13.23 26.76 30.11
N PRO A 349 12.18 26.81 30.95
CA PRO A 349 11.72 28.03 31.59
C PRO A 349 12.86 28.65 32.40
N LYS A 350 13.14 29.93 32.17
CA LYS A 350 14.08 30.71 33.02
C LYS A 350 13.52 30.78 34.43
N THR A 351 14.15 30.07 35.35
CA THR A 351 13.91 30.22 36.80
C THR A 351 14.38 31.60 37.24
N THR A 352 13.43 32.48 37.44
CA THR A 352 13.67 33.73 38.19
C THR A 352 13.70 33.38 39.67
N ARG A 353 14.90 33.46 40.25
CA ARG A 353 15.16 33.21 41.68
C ARG A 353 14.65 34.41 42.44
N THR A 354 13.48 34.25 43.10
CA THR A 354 13.07 35.18 44.18
C THR A 354 13.24 34.49 45.51
N THR A 355 14.15 35.01 46.29
CA THR A 355 14.38 34.66 47.68
C THR A 355 13.26 35.20 48.53
N SER A 356 12.59 34.35 49.32
CA SER A 356 12.06 34.79 50.63
C SER A 356 11.67 33.61 51.52
N ARG A 357 12.40 33.51 52.59
CA ARG A 357 12.04 33.36 54.03
C ARG A 357 11.19 32.16 54.45
N ARG A 358 11.90 31.32 55.18
CA ARG A 358 11.49 30.20 56.04
C ARG A 358 10.48 30.63 57.12
N THR A 359 9.39 29.85 57.27
CA THR A 359 8.73 29.67 58.56
C THR A 359 8.24 28.21 58.69
N THR A 360 8.67 27.59 59.75
CA THR A 360 8.29 26.26 60.23
C THR A 360 6.87 26.26 60.75
N THR A 361 6.04 25.23 60.57
CA THR A 361 5.40 24.47 61.66
C THR A 361 4.42 23.38 61.16
N THR A 362 4.63 22.18 61.69
CA THR A 362 3.71 21.14 62.19
C THR A 362 2.84 20.32 61.23
N THR A 363 3.19 19.03 61.25
CA THR A 363 2.48 17.81 60.93
C THR A 363 0.97 17.80 61.20
N ARG A 364 0.18 17.45 60.14
CA ARG A 364 -1.03 16.63 60.28
C ARG A 364 -1.16 15.71 59.07
N ARG A 365 -1.44 14.43 59.32
CA ARG A 365 -1.69 13.37 58.40
C ARG A 365 -2.99 13.67 57.61
N PRO A 366 -3.02 13.64 56.29
CA PRO A 366 -4.24 13.87 55.55
C PRO A 366 -5.06 12.59 55.36
N VAL A 367 -6.33 12.78 55.47
CA VAL A 367 -7.44 11.94 54.99
C VAL A 367 -7.40 11.90 53.46
N PRO A 368 -7.72 10.80 52.78
CA PRO A 368 -7.71 10.74 51.31
C PRO A 368 -8.83 11.60 50.75
N THR A 369 -8.46 12.67 50.11
CA THR A 369 -9.33 13.47 49.25
C THR A 369 -9.19 12.93 47.83
N THR A 370 -10.27 12.53 47.21
CA THR A 370 -10.41 12.25 45.79
C THR A 370 -10.02 13.50 45.01
N SER A 371 -8.83 13.52 44.40
CA SER A 371 -8.42 14.58 43.48
C SER A 371 -8.61 14.11 42.06
N ASN A 372 -9.46 14.79 41.32
CA ASN A 372 -9.56 14.76 39.86
C ASN A 372 -8.33 15.48 39.25
N GLU A 373 -7.12 15.05 39.54
CA GLU A 373 -5.93 15.61 38.95
C GLU A 373 -5.53 14.75 37.73
N CYS A 374 -5.41 15.36 36.55
CA CYS A 374 -4.83 14.73 35.39
C CYS A 374 -3.33 14.53 35.55
N VAL A 375 -2.76 13.49 34.96
CA VAL A 375 -1.34 13.12 35.13
C VAL A 375 -0.41 14.28 34.75
N VAL A 376 -0.77 15.07 33.73
CA VAL A 376 0.05 16.17 33.22
C VAL A 376 0.11 17.40 34.15
N ALA A 377 -0.73 17.47 35.19
CA ALA A 377 -0.64 18.52 36.19
C ALA A 377 0.72 18.51 36.93
N SER A 378 1.33 17.34 37.08
CA SER A 378 2.68 17.18 37.65
C SER A 378 3.78 17.76 36.74
N LEU A 379 3.51 17.93 35.48
CA LEU A 379 4.40 18.50 34.45
C LEU A 379 4.22 20.00 34.30
N GLY A 380 3.26 20.61 35.02
CA GLY A 380 2.99 22.05 35.00
C GLY A 380 1.96 22.48 33.94
N TYR A 381 1.20 21.55 33.38
CA TYR A 381 0.12 21.85 32.45
C TYR A 381 -1.24 21.80 33.14
N ALA A 382 -2.20 22.56 32.66
CA ALA A 382 -3.56 22.53 33.16
C ALA A 382 -4.27 21.22 32.79
N CYS A 383 -5.26 20.81 33.61
CA CYS A 383 -6.20 19.78 33.16
C CYS A 383 -7.29 20.40 32.30
N CYS A 384 -7.69 19.72 31.24
CA CYS A 384 -8.80 20.14 30.39
C CYS A 384 -10.09 20.20 31.21
N SER A 385 -11.01 21.08 30.84
CA SER A 385 -12.33 21.18 31.46
C SER A 385 -13.11 19.87 31.31
N PRO A 386 -13.92 19.50 32.32
CA PRO A 386 -14.80 18.34 32.20
C PRO A 386 -15.68 18.43 30.94
N GLY A 387 -15.54 17.48 30.03
CA GLY A 387 -16.26 17.47 28.75
C GLY A 387 -15.39 17.75 27.53
N ASN A 388 -14.17 18.24 27.68
CA ASN A 388 -13.19 18.24 26.61
C ASN A 388 -12.54 16.84 26.51
N THR A 389 -13.02 16.05 25.55
CA THR A 389 -12.60 14.66 25.31
C THR A 389 -11.84 14.50 23.99
N VAL A 390 -11.60 15.62 23.26
CA VAL A 390 -10.91 15.59 21.98
C VAL A 390 -9.42 15.45 22.20
N VAL A 391 -8.85 14.29 21.84
CA VAL A 391 -7.42 14.02 21.96
C VAL A 391 -6.72 14.56 20.71
N TYR A 392 -5.85 15.57 20.91
CA TYR A 392 -5.00 16.11 19.85
C TYR A 392 -3.61 15.48 19.81
N TYR A 393 -3.14 15.00 20.97
CA TYR A 393 -1.84 14.34 21.09
C TYR A 393 -1.87 13.34 22.25
N GLN A 394 -1.06 12.28 22.17
CA GLN A 394 -0.94 11.26 23.22
C GLN A 394 0.54 10.91 23.42
N ASP A 395 0.98 10.84 24.67
CA ASP A 395 2.33 10.43 25.06
C ASP A 395 2.31 9.53 26.30
N GLU A 396 3.48 9.25 26.86
CA GLU A 396 3.64 8.47 28.10
C GLU A 396 2.98 9.10 29.34
N ASN A 397 2.65 10.39 29.28
CA ASN A 397 2.04 11.13 30.38
C ASN A 397 0.50 11.21 30.25
N GLY A 398 -0.06 10.76 29.11
CA GLY A 398 -1.51 10.66 28.91
C GLY A 398 -2.01 11.30 27.62
N ASP A 399 -3.32 11.58 27.63
CA ASP A 399 -4.02 12.20 26.51
C ASP A 399 -4.03 13.72 26.65
N TRP A 400 -3.73 14.41 25.58
CA TRP A 400 -3.65 15.86 25.54
C TRP A 400 -4.75 16.46 24.68
N GLY A 401 -5.42 17.46 25.23
CA GLY A 401 -6.39 18.31 24.55
C GLY A 401 -5.87 19.72 24.38
N VAL A 402 -6.66 20.57 23.76
CA VAL A 402 -6.39 22.01 23.62
C VAL A 402 -7.60 22.79 24.11
N GLU A 403 -7.36 23.79 25.01
CA GLU A 403 -8.35 24.75 25.47
C GLU A 403 -7.73 26.16 25.48
N ASN A 404 -8.46 27.15 24.97
CA ASN A 404 -8.01 28.55 24.90
C ASN A 404 -6.63 28.72 24.25
N ASP A 405 -6.36 27.94 23.20
CA ASP A 405 -5.09 27.87 22.45
C ASP A 405 -3.89 27.33 23.24
N ASP A 406 -4.13 26.74 24.43
CA ASP A 406 -3.09 26.10 25.24
C ASP A 406 -3.33 24.60 25.40
N TRP A 407 -2.25 23.84 25.60
CA TRP A 407 -2.30 22.40 25.85
C TRP A 407 -2.80 22.10 27.26
N CYS A 408 -3.71 21.13 27.38
CA CYS A 408 -4.22 20.63 28.64
C CYS A 408 -4.29 19.12 28.68
N GLY A 409 -4.17 18.51 29.85
CA GLY A 409 -4.32 17.06 30.02
C GLY A 409 -5.78 16.66 30.14
N ILE A 410 -6.19 15.69 29.32
CA ILE A 410 -7.54 15.13 29.40
C ILE A 410 -7.64 14.22 30.61
N THR A 411 -8.60 14.50 31.49
CA THR A 411 -8.94 13.61 32.61
C THR A 411 -9.82 12.48 32.09
N ARG A 412 -9.30 11.27 32.02
CA ARG A 412 -10.15 10.09 31.84
C ARG A 412 -10.84 9.83 33.21
N ALA A 413 -12.16 9.94 33.26
CA ALA A 413 -12.91 9.22 34.28
C ALA A 413 -12.57 7.73 34.09
N GLU A 414 -12.06 7.05 35.10
CA GLU A 414 -11.81 5.62 35.06
C GLU A 414 -13.12 4.92 34.66
N ALA A 415 -13.21 4.48 33.43
CA ALA A 415 -14.21 3.49 33.04
C ALA A 415 -13.90 2.22 33.87
N PRO A 416 -14.89 1.53 34.43
CA PRO A 416 -14.67 0.29 35.15
C PRO A 416 -13.89 -0.67 34.26
N ALA A 417 -12.76 -1.19 34.74
CA ALA A 417 -11.89 -2.08 34.00
C ALA A 417 -12.70 -3.23 33.38
N CYS A 418 -12.77 -3.26 32.09
CA CYS A 418 -13.50 -4.27 31.35
C CYS A 418 -12.64 -5.53 31.21
N TRP A 419 -13.24 -6.69 31.37
CA TRP A 419 -12.54 -7.95 31.24
C TRP A 419 -11.98 -8.17 29.82
N SER A 420 -12.63 -7.60 28.78
CA SER A 420 -12.22 -7.73 27.37
C SER A 420 -10.99 -6.89 26.99
N ASP A 421 -10.65 -5.86 27.77
CA ASP A 421 -9.45 -5.05 27.51
C ASP A 421 -8.16 -5.90 27.52
N LYS A 422 -8.12 -6.92 28.36
CA LYS A 422 -6.98 -7.86 28.44
C LYS A 422 -6.83 -8.71 27.17
N LEU A 423 -7.91 -8.86 26.41
CA LEU A 423 -7.98 -9.61 25.18
C LEU A 423 -7.83 -8.70 23.94
N GLY A 424 -7.67 -7.38 24.16
CA GLY A 424 -7.51 -6.41 23.11
C GLY A 424 -8.80 -5.94 22.44
N TYR A 425 -9.95 -6.15 23.10
CA TYR A 425 -11.25 -5.69 22.63
C TYR A 425 -11.81 -4.59 23.54
N PRO A 426 -12.48 -3.56 22.99
CA PRO A 426 -13.07 -2.50 23.80
C PRO A 426 -14.22 -2.99 24.66
N CYS A 427 -14.53 -2.25 25.71
CA CYS A 427 -15.79 -2.40 26.42
C CYS A 427 -16.95 -1.89 25.58
N CYS A 428 -18.09 -2.59 25.66
CA CYS A 428 -19.33 -2.00 25.18
C CYS A 428 -19.67 -0.76 26.01
N SER A 429 -20.25 0.25 25.37
CA SER A 429 -20.60 1.54 25.99
C SER A 429 -21.69 1.41 27.07
N GLY A 430 -22.34 0.26 27.13
CA GLY A 430 -23.39 -0.07 28.09
C GLY A 430 -23.79 -1.54 28.05
N CYS A 431 -24.94 -1.87 28.64
CA CYS A 431 -25.50 -3.22 28.58
C CYS A 431 -26.14 -3.47 27.22
N THR A 432 -25.32 -3.88 26.26
CA THR A 432 -25.78 -4.27 24.92
C THR A 432 -26.34 -5.68 24.90
N GLU A 433 -27.00 -6.07 23.82
CA GLU A 433 -27.49 -7.43 23.61
C GLU A 433 -26.31 -8.43 23.61
N ASN A 434 -26.44 -9.53 24.37
CA ASN A 434 -25.46 -10.63 24.37
C ASN A 434 -25.55 -11.41 23.05
N VAL A 435 -24.58 -11.20 22.17
CA VAL A 435 -24.51 -11.84 20.85
C VAL A 435 -23.74 -13.17 20.92
N TYR A 436 -22.75 -13.26 21.83
CA TYR A 436 -21.92 -14.45 22.03
C TYR A 436 -21.41 -14.50 23.48
N GLU A 437 -21.22 -15.71 24.01
CA GLU A 437 -20.69 -15.93 25.35
C GLU A 437 -19.64 -17.05 25.31
N ASP A 438 -18.49 -16.82 25.96
CA ASP A 438 -17.41 -17.79 26.11
C ASP A 438 -16.91 -17.86 27.56
N ASN A 439 -15.77 -18.51 27.78
CA ASN A 439 -15.17 -18.65 29.12
C ASN A 439 -14.63 -17.32 29.69
N ASP A 440 -14.42 -16.32 28.86
CA ASP A 440 -13.89 -15.01 29.27
C ASP A 440 -15.02 -14.04 29.62
N GLY A 441 -16.21 -14.17 29.00
CA GLY A 441 -17.37 -13.36 29.30
C GLY A 441 -18.40 -13.23 28.20
N LYS A 442 -19.29 -12.24 28.33
CA LYS A 442 -20.35 -11.95 27.36
C LYS A 442 -19.91 -10.89 26.37
N TRP A 443 -20.15 -11.16 25.10
CA TRP A 443 -19.78 -10.30 23.98
C TRP A 443 -20.99 -9.63 23.35
N GLY A 444 -20.87 -8.34 23.08
CA GLY A 444 -21.81 -7.56 22.27
C GLY A 444 -21.15 -7.04 20.98
N VAL A 445 -21.96 -6.37 20.18
CA VAL A 445 -21.47 -5.68 18.96
C VAL A 445 -21.97 -4.24 19.01
N GLU A 446 -21.06 -3.27 18.91
CA GLU A 446 -21.38 -1.85 18.80
C GLU A 446 -20.65 -1.27 17.57
N ASN A 447 -21.38 -0.51 16.75
CA ASN A 447 -20.85 0.09 15.51
C ASN A 447 -20.23 -0.91 14.51
N GLY A 448 -20.62 -2.20 14.60
CA GLY A 448 -20.08 -3.26 13.75
C GLY A 448 -18.88 -4.00 14.31
N ASP A 449 -18.35 -3.60 15.47
CA ASP A 449 -17.21 -4.21 16.13
C ASP A 449 -17.57 -4.96 17.41
N TRP A 450 -16.79 -6.00 17.74
CA TRP A 450 -16.94 -6.76 18.96
C TRP A 450 -16.49 -5.98 20.18
N CYS A 451 -17.28 -6.01 21.23
CA CYS A 451 -16.94 -5.42 22.53
C CYS A 451 -17.34 -6.34 23.68
N GLY A 452 -16.61 -6.27 24.79
CA GLY A 452 -16.96 -7.01 26.00
C GLY A 452 -18.08 -6.32 26.79
N ILE A 453 -19.15 -7.04 27.09
CA ILE A 453 -20.24 -6.52 27.93
C ILE A 453 -19.76 -6.39 29.36
N PRO A 454 -19.91 -5.24 30.03
CA PRO A 454 -19.49 -5.04 31.40
C PRO A 454 -20.11 -6.07 32.36
N ILE A 455 -19.32 -6.52 33.37
CA ILE A 455 -19.74 -7.58 34.32
C ILE A 455 -20.99 -7.19 35.13
N ASN A 456 -21.25 -5.90 35.29
CA ASN A 456 -22.40 -5.38 35.97
C ASN A 456 -23.69 -5.34 35.12
N CYS A 457 -23.62 -5.84 33.88
CA CYS A 457 -24.74 -6.09 33.00
C CYS A 457 -25.22 -7.54 33.10
#